data_3e6489ec79c17b47b39e7fa8bb4fcabf
#
_entry.id   3e6489ec79c17b47b39e7fa8bb4fcabf
#
_cell.length_a   1.000
_cell.length_b   1.000
_cell.length_c   1.000
_cell.angle_alpha   90.00
_cell.angle_beta   90.00
_cell.angle_gamma   90.00
#
_symmetry.space_group_name_H-M   'P 1'
#
loop_
_entity.id
_entity.type
_entity.pdbx_description
1 polymer ?
#
loop_
_entity_poly.entity_id
_entity_poly.type
_entity_poly.pdbx_seq_one_letter_code
_entity_poly.pdbx_strand_id
1 'polypeptide(L)'
;MQQPLTPVEAAAIILKACQELGAQIYFDEDVFVQTLRGSNTHPVRFFNLKTLRCFGALSELKAKQLLDGILWLIEDGYIDRVEEDRPLLLVAPNAFERIKTADLAEFASILGMWKKNE
;
A
#
# COMPACT_ATOMS: atom_id res chain seq x y z
N MET A 1 16.78 -9.48 -15.14
CA MET A 1 16.14 -10.24 -14.12
C MET A 1 15.78 -9.36 -12.97
N GLN A 2 14.55 -9.44 -12.53
CA GLN A 2 14.13 -8.60 -11.45
C GLN A 2 14.46 -9.19 -10.13
N GLN A 3 14.82 -8.36 -9.20
CA GLN A 3 15.04 -8.81 -7.85
C GLN A 3 13.73 -8.78 -7.09
N PRO A 4 13.53 -9.72 -6.19
CA PRO A 4 12.33 -9.69 -5.37
C PRO A 4 12.34 -8.46 -4.46
N LEU A 5 11.16 -7.94 -4.19
CA LEU A 5 11.03 -6.82 -3.28
C LEU A 5 11.36 -7.26 -1.86
N THR A 6 12.00 -6.39 -1.14
CA THR A 6 12.15 -6.60 0.29
C THR A 6 10.91 -6.05 1.00
N PRO A 7 10.65 -6.48 2.23
CA PRO A 7 9.51 -5.93 2.98
C PRO A 7 9.59 -4.42 3.15
N VAL A 8 10.80 -3.88 3.36
CA VAL A 8 10.95 -2.43 3.49
C VAL A 8 10.59 -1.74 2.19
N GLU A 9 11.03 -2.31 1.06
CA GLU A 9 10.69 -1.72 -0.24
C GLU A 9 9.19 -1.76 -0.50
N ALA A 10 8.55 -2.87 -0.17
CA ALA A 10 7.11 -2.97 -0.36
C ALA A 10 6.36 -1.97 0.50
N ALA A 11 6.78 -1.83 1.76
CA ALA A 11 6.16 -0.85 2.64
C ALA A 11 6.36 0.56 2.12
N ALA A 12 7.55 0.87 1.62
CA ALA A 12 7.82 2.21 1.08
C ALA A 12 6.96 2.48 -0.15
N ILE A 13 6.77 1.48 -1.01
CA ILE A 13 5.92 1.64 -2.18
C ILE A 13 4.49 1.95 -1.75
N ILE A 14 3.99 1.24 -0.74
CA ILE A 14 2.64 1.46 -0.26
C ILE A 14 2.51 2.86 0.35
N LEU A 15 3.50 3.28 1.14
CA LEU A 15 3.45 4.62 1.74
C LEU A 15 3.50 5.72 0.69
N LYS A 16 4.36 5.56 -0.32
CA LYS A 16 4.42 6.54 -1.39
C LYS A 16 3.13 6.59 -2.18
N ALA A 17 2.53 5.41 -2.42
CA ALA A 17 1.27 5.34 -3.14
C ALA A 17 0.17 6.03 -2.34
N CYS A 18 0.20 5.88 -1.02
CA CYS A 18 -0.78 6.54 -0.17
C CYS A 18 -0.68 8.06 -0.32
N GLN A 19 0.53 8.59 -0.35
CA GLN A 19 0.72 10.02 -0.54
C GLN A 19 0.27 10.48 -1.92
N GLU A 20 0.61 9.72 -2.93
CA GLU A 20 0.26 10.09 -4.29
C GLU A 20 -1.26 10.07 -4.50
N LEU A 21 -1.90 9.03 -4.01
CA LEU A 21 -3.33 8.88 -4.16
C LEU A 21 -4.08 9.96 -3.36
N GLY A 22 -3.61 10.21 -2.14
CA GLY A 22 -4.24 11.20 -1.28
C GLY A 22 -4.11 12.62 -1.78
N ALA A 23 -3.14 12.89 -2.65
CA ALA A 23 -3.03 14.20 -3.28
C ALA A 23 -4.09 14.42 -4.35
N GLN A 24 -4.73 13.35 -4.80
CA GLN A 24 -5.69 13.41 -5.88
C GLN A 24 -7.13 13.23 -5.41
N ILE A 25 -7.39 12.30 -4.53
CA ILE A 25 -8.76 11.96 -4.16
C ILE A 25 -8.81 11.54 -2.69
N TYR A 26 -10.02 11.47 -2.16
CA TYR A 26 -10.29 10.76 -0.93
C TYR A 26 -10.45 9.29 -1.31
N PHE A 27 -9.94 8.40 -0.48
CA PHE A 27 -9.96 6.98 -0.87
C PHE A 27 -9.93 6.10 0.37
N ASP A 28 -10.46 4.90 0.20
CA ASP A 28 -10.42 3.90 1.24
C ASP A 28 -9.46 2.78 0.83
N GLU A 29 -9.42 1.74 1.66
CA GLU A 29 -8.51 0.62 1.41
C GLU A 29 -8.81 -0.09 0.10
N ASP A 30 -10.09 -0.18 -0.28
CA ASP A 30 -10.44 -0.89 -1.50
C ASP A 30 -9.89 -0.21 -2.73
N VAL A 31 -10.05 1.10 -2.84
CA VAL A 31 -9.50 1.85 -3.97
C VAL A 31 -7.98 1.78 -3.95
N PHE A 32 -7.39 1.81 -2.77
CA PHE A 32 -5.95 1.72 -2.61
C PHE A 32 -5.43 0.40 -3.20
N VAL A 33 -6.06 -0.71 -2.81
CA VAL A 33 -5.67 -2.02 -3.32
C VAL A 33 -5.83 -2.08 -4.83
N GLN A 34 -6.97 -1.59 -5.34
CA GLN A 34 -7.22 -1.64 -6.78
C GLN A 34 -6.17 -0.86 -7.56
N THR A 35 -5.77 0.28 -7.05
CA THR A 35 -4.76 1.10 -7.71
C THR A 35 -3.40 0.41 -7.69
N LEU A 36 -3.00 -0.12 -6.55
CA LEU A 36 -1.70 -0.80 -6.44
C LEU A 36 -1.65 -2.04 -7.31
N ARG A 37 -2.77 -2.71 -7.52
CA ARG A 37 -2.78 -3.89 -8.37
C ARG A 37 -2.95 -3.59 -9.85
N GLY A 38 -3.26 -2.36 -10.19
CA GLY A 38 -3.48 -2.01 -11.59
C GLY A 38 -4.80 -2.52 -12.12
N SER A 39 -5.83 -2.55 -11.26
CA SER A 39 -7.14 -3.06 -11.65
C SER A 39 -7.89 -2.06 -12.52
N ASN A 40 -8.73 -2.58 -13.41
CA ASN A 40 -9.50 -1.72 -14.29
C ASN A 40 -10.94 -1.65 -13.79
N THR A 41 -11.13 -1.01 -12.66
CA THR A 41 -12.43 -0.92 -12.00
C THR A 41 -13.03 0.46 -12.20
N HIS A 42 -14.28 0.62 -11.82
CA HIS A 42 -14.96 1.90 -11.99
C HIS A 42 -14.25 3.05 -11.29
N PRO A 43 -13.88 2.94 -10.01
CA PRO A 43 -13.20 4.08 -9.37
C PRO A 43 -11.88 4.41 -10.06
N VAL A 44 -11.13 3.39 -10.49
CA VAL A 44 -9.86 3.62 -11.15
C VAL A 44 -10.06 4.41 -12.43
N ARG A 45 -11.08 4.04 -13.21
CA ARG A 45 -11.37 4.74 -14.45
C ARG A 45 -11.92 6.13 -14.19
N PHE A 46 -12.84 6.23 -13.23
CA PHE A 46 -13.53 7.51 -12.96
C PHE A 46 -12.54 8.57 -12.51
N PHE A 47 -11.61 8.21 -11.64
CA PHE A 47 -10.63 9.16 -11.13
C PHE A 47 -9.35 9.20 -11.94
N ASN A 48 -9.30 8.45 -13.04
CA ASN A 48 -8.14 8.43 -13.94
C ASN A 48 -6.86 8.00 -13.21
N LEU A 49 -6.97 7.01 -12.37
CA LEU A 49 -5.85 6.60 -11.52
C LEU A 49 -4.76 5.87 -12.28
N LYS A 50 -5.02 5.49 -13.54
CA LYS A 50 -4.01 4.85 -14.35
C LYS A 50 -2.81 5.75 -14.61
N THR A 51 -2.98 7.06 -14.46
CA THR A 51 -1.88 7.99 -14.71
C THR A 51 -0.93 8.15 -13.54
N LEU A 52 -1.26 7.55 -12.40
CA LEU A 52 -0.41 7.66 -11.22
C LEU A 52 0.76 6.70 -11.32
N ARG A 53 1.89 7.11 -10.74
CA ARG A 53 3.07 6.24 -10.76
C ARG A 53 2.85 4.96 -9.99
N CYS A 54 2.02 5.00 -8.96
CA CYS A 54 1.78 3.83 -8.15
C CYS A 54 0.82 2.85 -8.78
N PHE A 55 0.20 3.21 -9.91
CA PHE A 55 -0.77 2.31 -10.54
C PHE A 55 -0.08 1.01 -10.96
N GLY A 56 -0.56 -0.09 -10.44
CA GLY A 56 0.02 -1.40 -10.77
C GLY A 56 1.36 -1.70 -10.15
N ALA A 57 1.81 -0.87 -9.21
CA ALA A 57 3.16 -1.03 -8.65
C ALA A 57 3.34 -2.36 -7.92
N LEU A 58 2.26 -2.93 -7.40
CA LEU A 58 2.31 -4.21 -6.70
C LEU A 58 1.33 -5.20 -7.32
N SER A 59 1.27 -5.21 -8.65
CA SER A 59 0.30 -6.02 -9.36
C SER A 59 0.53 -7.52 -9.16
N GLU A 60 1.70 -7.92 -8.70
CA GLU A 60 1.98 -9.33 -8.48
C GLU A 60 1.36 -9.87 -7.21
N LEU A 61 0.96 -9.00 -6.30
CA LEU A 61 0.39 -9.45 -5.04
C LEU A 61 -1.12 -9.60 -5.18
N LYS A 62 -1.66 -10.53 -4.41
CA LYS A 62 -3.11 -10.74 -4.45
C LYS A 62 -3.81 -9.63 -3.68
N ALA A 63 -5.07 -9.40 -4.05
CA ALA A 63 -5.84 -8.33 -3.42
C ALA A 63 -5.91 -8.51 -1.91
N LYS A 64 -6.12 -9.75 -1.45
CA LYS A 64 -6.21 -9.97 -0.01
C LYS A 64 -4.89 -9.69 0.68
N GLN A 65 -3.78 -10.07 0.06
CA GLN A 65 -2.46 -9.81 0.64
C GLN A 65 -2.22 -8.31 0.77
N LEU A 66 -2.55 -7.56 -0.26
CA LEU A 66 -2.38 -6.11 -0.20
C LEU A 66 -3.29 -5.49 0.84
N LEU A 67 -4.54 -5.93 0.88
CA LEU A 67 -5.46 -5.37 1.86
C LEU A 67 -4.97 -5.64 3.28
N ASP A 68 -4.57 -6.86 3.56
CA ASP A 68 -4.09 -7.21 4.89
C ASP A 68 -2.81 -6.47 5.24
N GLY A 69 -1.94 -6.27 4.25
CA GLY A 69 -0.71 -5.51 4.47
C GLY A 69 -1.00 -4.04 4.78
N ILE A 70 -1.95 -3.45 4.07
CA ILE A 70 -2.33 -2.07 4.32
C ILE A 70 -2.95 -1.96 5.72
N LEU A 71 -3.79 -2.91 6.10
CA LEU A 71 -4.39 -2.90 7.43
C LEU A 71 -3.33 -3.02 8.51
N TRP A 72 -2.30 -3.84 8.26
CA TRP A 72 -1.19 -3.94 9.19
C TRP A 72 -0.48 -2.60 9.37
N LEU A 73 -0.26 -1.90 8.26
CA LEU A 73 0.38 -0.58 8.34
C LEU A 73 -0.49 0.43 9.09
N ILE A 74 -1.80 0.31 8.96
CA ILE A 74 -2.71 1.18 9.69
C ILE A 74 -2.65 0.84 11.19
N GLU A 75 -2.72 -0.44 11.52
CA GLU A 75 -2.72 -0.83 12.92
C GLU A 75 -1.43 -0.51 13.63
N ASP A 76 -0.32 -0.58 12.92
CA ASP A 76 0.97 -0.28 13.53
C ASP A 76 1.33 1.19 13.45
N GLY A 77 0.42 2.01 12.98
CA GLY A 77 0.61 3.46 13.06
C GLY A 77 1.43 4.08 11.96
N TYR A 78 1.66 3.38 10.85
CA TYR A 78 2.37 3.96 9.73
C TYR A 78 1.44 4.71 8.78
N ILE A 79 0.17 4.33 8.77
CA ILE A 79 -0.87 5.00 8.00
C ILE A 79 -2.00 5.32 8.95
N ASP A 80 -2.49 6.56 8.89
CA ASP A 80 -3.62 6.99 9.70
C ASP A 80 -4.88 6.93 8.86
N ARG A 81 -5.94 6.40 9.45
CA ARG A 81 -7.24 6.38 8.80
C ARG A 81 -8.08 7.52 9.34
N VAL A 82 -8.53 8.38 8.44
CA VAL A 82 -9.38 9.49 8.80
C VAL A 82 -10.78 9.16 8.30
N GLU A 83 -11.74 9.11 9.23
CA GLU A 83 -13.10 8.75 8.86
C GLU A 83 -14.03 9.86 9.24
N GLU A 84 -14.11 10.86 8.43
CA GLU A 84 -15.05 11.94 8.64
C GLU A 84 -16.11 11.86 7.56
N ASP A 85 -16.30 12.90 6.78
CA ASP A 85 -17.28 12.87 5.70
C ASP A 85 -16.87 11.86 4.64
N ARG A 86 -15.60 11.76 4.36
CA ARG A 86 -15.08 10.88 3.31
C ARG A 86 -13.88 10.13 3.86
N PRO A 87 -13.73 8.89 3.43
CA PRO A 87 -12.57 8.12 3.89
C PRO A 87 -11.28 8.68 3.30
N LEU A 88 -10.23 8.66 4.09
CA LEU A 88 -8.94 9.13 3.65
C LEU A 88 -7.87 8.41 4.46
N LEU A 89 -6.81 8.01 3.78
CA LEU A 89 -5.66 7.41 4.42
C LEU A 89 -4.49 8.35 4.27
N LEU A 90 -3.78 8.58 5.35
CA LEU A 90 -2.65 9.50 5.38
C LEU A 90 -1.43 8.80 5.93
N VAL A 91 -0.27 9.11 5.36
CA VAL A 91 0.99 8.59 5.88
C VAL A 91 1.30 9.30 7.20
N ALA A 92 1.57 8.53 8.23
CA ALA A 92 1.86 9.08 9.54
C ALA A 92 3.23 9.79 9.53
N PRO A 93 3.45 10.73 10.46
CA PRO A 93 4.73 11.41 10.52
C PRO A 93 5.87 10.43 10.73
N ASN A 94 6.97 10.63 10.02
CA ASN A 94 8.17 9.82 10.15
C ASN A 94 7.99 8.34 9.76
N ALA A 95 6.91 8.01 9.05
CA ALA A 95 6.66 6.63 8.69
C ALA A 95 7.78 6.05 7.84
N PHE A 96 8.28 6.82 6.87
CA PHE A 96 9.36 6.34 6.01
C PHE A 96 10.64 6.04 6.80
N GLU A 97 10.91 6.83 7.83
CA GLU A 97 12.08 6.55 8.65
C GLU A 97 11.85 5.37 9.56
N ARG A 98 10.66 5.27 10.10
CA ARG A 98 10.35 4.20 11.05
C ARG A 98 10.38 2.83 10.42
N ILE A 99 9.93 2.70 9.17
CA ILE A 99 9.91 1.38 8.55
C ILE A 99 11.31 0.83 8.27
N LYS A 100 12.32 1.71 8.21
CA LYS A 100 13.67 1.24 7.92
C LYS A 100 14.24 0.39 9.03
N THR A 101 13.79 0.61 10.25
CA THR A 101 14.30 -0.15 11.39
C THR A 101 13.22 -0.98 12.06
N ALA A 102 12.04 -1.07 11.47
CA ALA A 102 10.93 -1.80 12.06
C ALA A 102 11.09 -3.29 11.83
N ASP A 103 10.47 -4.07 12.71
CA ASP A 103 10.39 -5.51 12.52
C ASP A 103 9.23 -5.77 11.57
N LEU A 104 9.53 -6.08 10.35
CA LEU A 104 8.53 -6.28 9.32
C LEU A 104 8.28 -7.76 9.01
N ALA A 105 8.64 -8.65 9.92
CA ALA A 105 8.47 -10.07 9.67
C ALA A 105 7.01 -10.44 9.44
N GLU A 106 6.11 -9.92 10.26
CA GLU A 106 4.70 -10.20 10.10
C GLU A 106 4.16 -9.60 8.82
N PHE A 107 4.57 -8.37 8.52
CA PHE A 107 4.16 -7.71 7.29
C PHE A 107 4.62 -8.51 6.07
N ALA A 108 5.87 -8.99 6.09
CA ALA A 108 6.40 -9.79 4.99
C ALA A 108 5.59 -11.07 4.81
N SER A 109 5.22 -11.71 5.92
CA SER A 109 4.43 -12.91 5.87
C SER A 109 3.06 -12.64 5.26
N ILE A 110 2.44 -11.54 5.64
CA ILE A 110 1.13 -11.15 5.11
C ILE A 110 1.20 -10.97 3.60
N LEU A 111 2.26 -10.35 3.11
CA LEU A 111 2.40 -10.13 1.68
C LEU A 111 2.90 -11.36 0.93
N GLY A 112 3.18 -12.46 1.65
CA GLY A 112 3.68 -13.65 0.99
C GLY A 112 5.12 -13.52 0.54
N MET A 113 5.88 -12.61 1.15
CA MET A 113 7.27 -12.38 0.77
C MET A 113 8.25 -13.17 1.60
N TRP A 114 7.77 -13.85 2.64
CA TRP A 114 8.64 -14.60 3.52
C TRP A 114 9.14 -15.84 2.81
N LYS A 115 10.44 -16.00 2.68
CA LYS A 115 10.97 -17.17 2.09
C LYS A 115 11.43 -18.09 3.11
N LYS A 116 11.01 -19.34 3.03
CA LYS A 116 11.55 -20.28 3.86
C LYS A 116 12.87 -20.48 3.47
N ASN A 117 13.68 -20.64 4.27
CA ASN A 117 14.94 -20.79 3.95
C ASN A 117 15.24 -21.87 3.67
N GLU A 118 15.38 -22.02 2.96
CA GLU A 118 15.51 -22.97 2.52
C GLU A 118 16.67 -23.38 2.71
#